data_fabd861de64d9c74698003439078f285
#
_entry.id   fabd861de64d9c74698003439078f285
#
_cell.length_a   1.000
_cell.length_b   1.000
_cell.length_c   1.000
_cell.angle_alpha   90.00
_cell.angle_beta   90.00
_cell.angle_gamma   90.00
#
_symmetry.space_group_name_H-M   'P 1'
#
loop_
_entity.id
_entity.type
_entity.pdbx_description
1 polymer ?
#
loop_
_entity_poly.entity_id
_entity_poly.type
_entity_poly.pdbx_seq_one_letter_code
_entity_poly.pdbx_strand_id
1 'polypeptide(L)'
;MEGTRGHILQLMVMGVLLGMTFPGYGANQTPGYDDTTTPEILNPYWMATIPDIYSVSDVTMPGTHNTMALYGGSLAECNSWSLTSQLRAGIRFLDIRVRHAKGNLTIHHGISYQYAHFGDVLMDVVAFLREYPSETVLMRLKEELSDTRDIYGAVVRYINVYAHWDLLWHSREIPTMGEARGKLIVLQDFTGPDLGIRYNSLDIADDWKVSSLQPEEVAKKWRSVSTHLEAATVGNKNRMFLTYSSGASILAHPNALARLINPRLYEYLTGYDDQSKRFGIVAMDFPGAKLVQTIIGFNY
;
A
#
# COMPACT_ATOMS: atom_id res chain seq x y z
N MET A 1 56.66 -25.67 -50.92
CA MET A 1 57.50 -25.16 -49.79
C MET A 1 56.64 -24.25 -48.95
N GLU A 2 56.28 -24.84 -47.91
CA GLU A 2 55.95 -24.42 -46.57
C GLU A 2 55.03 -23.19 -46.36
N GLY A 3 53.82 -23.56 -45.94
CA GLY A 3 52.81 -22.69 -45.42
C GLY A 3 52.89 -22.58 -43.92
N THR A 4 52.80 -21.36 -43.42
CA THR A 4 52.66 -21.10 -41.99
C THR A 4 51.18 -20.83 -41.61
N ARG A 5 50.63 -21.75 -40.77
CA ARG A 5 49.32 -21.61 -40.16
C ARG A 5 49.38 -20.62 -38.99
N GLY A 6 48.64 -19.50 -39.09
CA GLY A 6 48.40 -18.60 -37.96
C GLY A 6 47.26 -19.14 -37.08
N HIS A 7 47.55 -19.44 -35.83
CA HIS A 7 46.57 -19.74 -34.80
C HIS A 7 45.96 -18.45 -34.26
N ILE A 8 44.65 -18.27 -34.48
CA ILE A 8 43.89 -17.22 -33.78
C ILE A 8 43.48 -17.77 -32.43
N LEU A 9 44.05 -17.20 -31.37
CA LEU A 9 43.70 -17.49 -29.97
C LEU A 9 42.42 -16.74 -29.63
N GLN A 10 41.31 -17.46 -29.54
CA GLN A 10 40.05 -16.93 -29.05
C GLN A 10 40.08 -16.86 -27.51
N LEU A 11 40.22 -15.66 -26.95
CA LEU A 11 40.04 -15.41 -25.53
C LEU A 11 38.54 -15.46 -25.21
N MET A 12 38.11 -16.57 -24.59
CA MET A 12 36.81 -16.62 -23.89
C MET A 12 36.92 -15.83 -22.58
N VAL A 13 36.29 -14.66 -22.54
CA VAL A 13 36.02 -13.95 -21.27
C VAL A 13 34.83 -14.63 -20.62
N MET A 14 35.08 -15.53 -19.69
CA MET A 14 34.07 -16.06 -18.78
C MET A 14 33.71 -14.95 -17.77
N GLY A 15 32.63 -14.24 -18.02
CA GLY A 15 31.99 -13.39 -17.02
C GLY A 15 31.35 -14.24 -15.92
N VAL A 16 31.99 -14.30 -14.76
CA VAL A 16 31.39 -14.89 -13.57
C VAL A 16 30.31 -13.92 -13.07
N LEU A 17 29.06 -14.14 -13.45
CA LEU A 17 27.91 -13.59 -12.76
C LEU A 17 27.82 -14.28 -11.40
N LEU A 18 28.32 -13.63 -10.33
CA LEU A 18 27.96 -14.00 -8.97
C LEU A 18 26.46 -13.73 -8.79
N GLY A 19 25.63 -14.74 -9.04
CA GLY A 19 24.25 -14.76 -8.63
C GLY A 19 24.21 -14.84 -7.10
N MET A 20 23.92 -13.74 -6.44
CA MET A 20 23.51 -13.76 -5.04
C MET A 20 22.15 -14.44 -4.96
N THR A 21 22.13 -15.75 -4.78
CA THR A 21 20.91 -16.49 -4.42
C THR A 21 20.66 -16.24 -2.93
N PHE A 22 19.68 -15.42 -2.61
CA PHE A 22 19.16 -15.35 -1.24
C PHE A 22 18.43 -16.67 -0.96
N PRO A 23 18.83 -17.42 0.08
CA PRO A 23 18.16 -18.66 0.41
C PRO A 23 16.76 -18.37 0.95
N GLY A 24 15.72 -18.92 0.34
CA GLY A 24 14.38 -19.00 0.90
C GLY A 24 13.25 -18.28 0.15
N TYR A 25 13.52 -17.58 -0.97
CA TYR A 25 12.46 -16.94 -1.75
C TYR A 25 12.12 -17.74 -3.02
N GLY A 26 10.82 -17.95 -3.26
CA GLY A 26 10.34 -18.42 -4.55
C GLY A 26 10.66 -17.43 -5.68
N ALA A 27 10.55 -17.85 -6.94
CA ALA A 27 10.86 -17.01 -8.10
C ALA A 27 10.05 -15.69 -8.16
N ASN A 28 8.96 -15.59 -7.39
CA ASN A 28 8.00 -14.48 -7.36
C ASN A 28 8.04 -13.67 -6.06
N GLN A 29 9.03 -13.89 -5.19
CA GLN A 29 9.15 -13.19 -3.90
C GLN A 29 10.55 -12.63 -3.71
N THR A 30 10.61 -11.43 -3.11
CA THR A 30 11.80 -10.80 -2.53
C THR A 30 11.41 -10.17 -1.19
N PRO A 31 12.36 -9.73 -0.35
CA PRO A 31 12.02 -9.01 0.88
C PRO A 31 11.06 -7.85 0.68
N GLY A 32 11.20 -7.13 -0.44
CA GLY A 32 10.36 -5.96 -0.75
C GLY A 32 9.11 -6.26 -1.56
N TYR A 33 9.03 -7.39 -2.25
CA TYR A 33 8.01 -7.67 -3.26
C TYR A 33 7.47 -9.09 -3.15
N ASP A 34 6.14 -9.24 -3.29
CA ASP A 34 5.46 -10.54 -3.30
C ASP A 34 4.22 -10.50 -4.21
N ASP A 35 4.14 -11.40 -5.20
CA ASP A 35 2.95 -11.63 -6.01
C ASP A 35 2.34 -13.02 -5.80
N THR A 36 2.70 -13.71 -4.72
CA THR A 36 2.01 -14.93 -4.28
C THR A 36 0.68 -14.59 -3.61
N THR A 37 -0.17 -15.58 -3.42
CA THR A 37 -1.52 -15.38 -2.84
C THR A 37 -1.54 -15.28 -1.32
N THR A 38 -0.40 -15.56 -0.65
CA THR A 38 -0.34 -15.66 0.82
C THR A 38 0.94 -15.04 1.35
N PRO A 39 0.87 -14.08 2.30
CA PRO A 39 2.05 -13.51 2.94
C PRO A 39 2.77 -14.55 3.82
N GLU A 40 4.10 -14.56 3.79
CA GLU A 40 4.92 -15.48 4.60
C GLU A 40 5.06 -15.05 6.08
N ILE A 41 4.81 -13.76 6.38
CA ILE A 41 4.92 -13.19 7.73
C ILE A 41 3.60 -12.52 8.09
N LEU A 42 3.11 -12.76 9.31
CA LEU A 42 1.88 -12.19 9.83
C LEU A 42 2.16 -11.28 11.02
N ASN A 43 1.55 -10.10 11.03
CA ASN A 43 1.66 -9.09 12.07
C ASN A 43 0.25 -8.56 12.43
N PRO A 44 -0.68 -9.41 12.92
CA PRO A 44 -2.08 -9.02 13.01
C PRO A 44 -2.41 -8.06 14.17
N TYR A 45 -1.53 -7.91 15.17
CA TYR A 45 -1.78 -7.09 16.37
C TYR A 45 -0.58 -6.19 16.72
N TRP A 46 0.15 -5.71 15.70
CA TRP A 46 1.37 -4.94 15.89
C TRP A 46 1.15 -3.57 16.54
N MET A 47 -0.06 -2.98 16.46
CA MET A 47 -0.34 -1.71 17.10
C MET A 47 -0.55 -1.82 18.63
N ALA A 48 -0.66 -3.03 19.17
CA ALA A 48 -0.97 -3.26 20.59
C ALA A 48 0.04 -2.62 21.56
N THR A 49 1.30 -2.47 21.14
CA THR A 49 2.38 -1.90 21.96
C THR A 49 2.60 -0.41 21.76
N ILE A 50 1.94 0.22 20.77
CA ILE A 50 2.03 1.67 20.57
C ILE A 50 1.28 2.36 21.72
N PRO A 51 1.89 3.37 22.40
CA PRO A 51 1.23 4.06 23.50
C PRO A 51 -0.05 4.78 23.06
N ASP A 52 -1.10 4.72 23.89
CA ASP A 52 -2.41 5.32 23.60
C ASP A 52 -2.37 6.84 23.38
N ILE A 53 -1.36 7.53 23.96
CA ILE A 53 -1.18 8.97 23.81
C ILE A 53 -0.64 9.39 22.44
N TYR A 54 -0.06 8.48 21.66
CA TYR A 54 0.49 8.80 20.35
C TYR A 54 -0.64 9.15 19.39
N SER A 55 -0.42 10.21 18.58
CA SER A 55 -1.31 10.51 17.48
C SER A 55 -1.20 9.42 16.40
N VAL A 56 -2.31 9.08 15.74
CA VAL A 56 -2.27 8.21 14.54
C VAL A 56 -1.35 8.76 13.46
N SER A 57 -1.15 10.09 13.39
CA SER A 57 -0.20 10.71 12.48
C SER A 57 1.28 10.49 12.85
N ASP A 58 1.58 10.05 14.07
CA ASP A 58 2.95 9.70 14.48
C ASP A 58 3.36 8.28 14.05
N VAL A 59 2.38 7.46 13.64
CA VAL A 59 2.60 6.06 13.30
C VAL A 59 3.17 5.92 11.90
N THR A 60 4.24 5.13 11.76
CA THR A 60 4.73 4.65 10.46
C THR A 60 3.93 3.42 10.06
N MET A 61 3.17 3.52 8.97
CA MET A 61 2.09 2.58 8.68
C MET A 61 2.21 1.96 7.29
N PRO A 62 2.29 0.63 7.16
CA PRO A 62 2.21 -0.02 5.87
C PRO A 62 0.78 0.03 5.31
N GLY A 63 0.68 0.28 4.01
CA GLY A 63 -0.57 0.35 3.27
C GLY A 63 -0.47 -0.23 1.88
N THR A 64 -1.61 -0.42 1.24
CA THR A 64 -1.69 -0.84 -0.16
C THR A 64 -2.44 0.18 -1.01
N HIS A 65 -1.92 0.45 -2.20
CA HIS A 65 -2.60 1.19 -3.24
C HIS A 65 -3.64 0.28 -3.91
N ASN A 66 -4.81 0.82 -4.27
CA ASN A 66 -5.88 0.03 -4.88
C ASN A 66 -6.04 -1.34 -4.21
N THR A 67 -6.23 -1.34 -2.90
CA THR A 67 -6.16 -2.52 -2.00
C THR A 67 -6.88 -3.76 -2.53
N MET A 68 -8.03 -3.56 -3.16
CA MET A 68 -8.88 -4.62 -3.70
C MET A 68 -8.64 -4.90 -5.19
N ALA A 69 -7.63 -4.31 -5.83
CA ALA A 69 -7.33 -4.54 -7.24
C ALA A 69 -6.59 -5.88 -7.42
N LEU A 70 -7.35 -6.97 -7.38
CA LEU A 70 -6.89 -8.36 -7.46
C LEU A 70 -7.14 -8.99 -8.83
N TYR A 71 -7.90 -8.31 -9.70
CA TYR A 71 -8.37 -8.84 -10.98
C TYR A 71 -8.24 -7.81 -12.10
N GLY A 72 -8.11 -8.31 -13.33
CA GLY A 72 -8.09 -7.47 -14.54
C GLY A 72 -6.77 -7.50 -15.29
N GLY A 73 -5.88 -8.41 -14.91
CA GLY A 73 -4.59 -8.63 -15.57
C GLY A 73 -3.57 -7.53 -15.26
N SER A 74 -2.44 -7.58 -15.93
CA SER A 74 -1.25 -6.77 -15.63
C SER A 74 -1.47 -5.26 -15.58
N LEU A 75 -2.50 -4.74 -16.27
CA LEU A 75 -2.82 -3.30 -16.29
C LEU A 75 -3.65 -2.84 -15.08
N ALA A 76 -4.33 -3.76 -14.40
CA ALA A 76 -5.28 -3.44 -13.35
C ALA A 76 -4.95 -4.06 -11.98
N GLU A 77 -4.22 -5.18 -11.96
CA GLU A 77 -3.85 -5.83 -10.71
C GLU A 77 -2.76 -5.04 -9.99
N CYS A 78 -3.03 -4.70 -8.72
CA CYS A 78 -2.11 -3.96 -7.83
C CYS A 78 -1.69 -4.79 -6.62
N ASN A 79 -2.39 -5.87 -6.32
CA ASN A 79 -2.14 -6.76 -5.18
C ASN A 79 -2.45 -8.22 -5.55
N SER A 80 -1.89 -9.14 -4.78
CA SER A 80 -2.13 -10.59 -4.90
C SER A 80 -2.75 -11.18 -3.64
N TRP A 81 -2.61 -10.52 -2.50
CA TRP A 81 -3.16 -10.94 -1.21
C TRP A 81 -4.62 -10.51 -1.07
N SER A 82 -5.49 -11.39 -0.59
CA SER A 82 -6.85 -11.01 -0.20
C SER A 82 -6.83 -9.91 0.88
N LEU A 83 -7.94 -9.17 1.05
CA LEU A 83 -8.03 -8.14 2.08
C LEU A 83 -7.72 -8.69 3.48
N THR A 84 -8.29 -9.84 3.84
CA THR A 84 -8.01 -10.52 5.10
C THR A 84 -6.52 -10.86 5.25
N SER A 85 -5.86 -11.34 4.18
CA SER A 85 -4.42 -11.63 4.18
C SER A 85 -3.58 -10.37 4.34
N GLN A 86 -3.95 -9.27 3.68
CA GLN A 86 -3.29 -7.97 3.81
C GLN A 86 -3.38 -7.45 5.26
N LEU A 87 -4.55 -7.47 5.88
CA LEU A 87 -4.74 -7.05 7.27
C LEU A 87 -3.92 -7.91 8.23
N ARG A 88 -3.91 -9.22 8.04
CA ARG A 88 -3.10 -10.17 8.87
C ARG A 88 -1.60 -10.02 8.64
N ALA A 89 -1.16 -9.65 7.45
CA ALA A 89 0.25 -9.32 7.17
C ALA A 89 0.71 -8.05 7.91
N GLY A 90 -0.20 -7.16 8.28
CA GLY A 90 0.09 -5.92 9.00
C GLY A 90 -0.33 -4.65 8.28
N ILE A 91 -0.94 -4.73 7.09
CA ILE A 91 -1.46 -3.56 6.36
C ILE A 91 -2.55 -2.88 7.18
N ARG A 92 -2.45 -1.55 7.32
CA ARG A 92 -3.42 -0.74 8.07
C ARG A 92 -3.93 0.48 7.30
N PHE A 93 -3.34 0.81 6.17
CA PHE A 93 -3.92 1.77 5.23
C PHE A 93 -4.45 1.03 4.01
N LEU A 94 -5.72 1.26 3.71
CA LEU A 94 -6.45 0.68 2.58
C LEU A 94 -6.87 1.79 1.61
N ASP A 95 -6.58 1.64 0.32
CA ASP A 95 -7.07 2.51 -0.76
C ASP A 95 -8.25 1.81 -1.45
N ILE A 96 -9.46 2.09 -0.98
CA ILE A 96 -10.70 1.48 -1.45
C ILE A 96 -11.38 2.40 -2.45
N ARG A 97 -11.67 1.88 -3.63
CA ARG A 97 -12.31 2.63 -4.72
C ARG A 97 -13.65 2.03 -5.07
N VAL A 98 -14.69 2.85 -4.99
CA VAL A 98 -16.08 2.43 -5.17
C VAL A 98 -16.72 3.13 -6.36
N ARG A 99 -17.48 2.39 -7.11
CA ARG A 99 -18.39 2.90 -8.13
C ARG A 99 -19.81 2.76 -7.64
N HIS A 100 -20.55 3.87 -7.55
CA HIS A 100 -21.98 3.83 -7.27
C HIS A 100 -22.73 3.66 -8.58
N ALA A 101 -23.28 2.47 -8.80
CA ALA A 101 -24.04 2.13 -9.98
C ALA A 101 -25.26 1.27 -9.61
N LYS A 102 -26.45 1.63 -10.14
CA LYS A 102 -27.69 0.87 -9.94
C LYS A 102 -28.01 0.59 -8.45
N GLY A 103 -27.73 1.56 -7.58
CA GLY A 103 -27.97 1.47 -6.13
C GLY A 103 -26.93 0.69 -5.33
N ASN A 104 -25.91 0.11 -5.97
CA ASN A 104 -24.84 -0.65 -5.33
C ASN A 104 -23.51 0.13 -5.32
N LEU A 105 -22.70 -0.12 -4.29
CA LEU A 105 -21.29 0.30 -4.25
C LEU A 105 -20.43 -0.90 -4.60
N THR A 106 -19.93 -0.93 -5.82
CA THR A 106 -19.05 -1.99 -6.35
C THR A 106 -17.60 -1.53 -6.34
N ILE A 107 -16.68 -2.46 -6.10
CA ILE A 107 -15.24 -2.17 -6.06
C ILE A 107 -14.70 -2.16 -7.49
N HIS A 108 -13.96 -1.09 -7.81
CA HIS A 108 -13.39 -0.89 -9.14
C HIS A 108 -11.94 -0.40 -9.09
N HIS A 109 -11.19 -0.73 -10.14
CA HIS A 109 -9.97 -0.03 -10.53
C HIS A 109 -10.20 0.54 -11.94
N GLY A 110 -10.49 1.83 -12.03
CA GLY A 110 -10.98 2.43 -13.27
C GLY A 110 -12.24 1.72 -13.75
N ILE A 111 -12.22 1.19 -14.97
CA ILE A 111 -13.33 0.43 -15.54
C ILE A 111 -13.36 -1.04 -15.10
N SER A 112 -12.29 -1.55 -14.50
CA SER A 112 -12.15 -2.96 -14.13
C SER A 112 -12.91 -3.25 -12.83
N TYR A 113 -13.99 -4.04 -12.91
CA TYR A 113 -14.73 -4.53 -11.75
C TYR A 113 -13.91 -5.57 -10.99
N GLN A 114 -13.85 -5.46 -9.66
CA GLN A 114 -13.03 -6.30 -8.79
C GLN A 114 -13.79 -7.44 -8.11
N TYR A 115 -14.97 -7.80 -8.63
CA TYR A 115 -15.82 -8.91 -8.14
C TYR A 115 -16.16 -8.83 -6.65
N ALA A 116 -16.21 -7.63 -6.10
CA ALA A 116 -16.55 -7.35 -4.71
C ALA A 116 -17.45 -6.10 -4.60
N HIS A 117 -18.16 -6.01 -3.49
CA HIS A 117 -18.94 -4.85 -3.08
C HIS A 117 -18.30 -4.18 -1.85
N PHE A 118 -18.64 -2.94 -1.60
CA PHE A 118 -18.16 -2.22 -0.42
C PHE A 118 -18.58 -2.90 0.89
N GLY A 119 -19.72 -3.61 0.88
CA GLY A 119 -20.16 -4.42 2.02
C GLY A 119 -19.18 -5.54 2.39
N ASP A 120 -18.59 -6.20 1.39
CA ASP A 120 -17.59 -7.25 1.62
C ASP A 120 -16.35 -6.68 2.30
N VAL A 121 -15.89 -5.49 1.86
CA VAL A 121 -14.76 -4.78 2.48
C VAL A 121 -15.07 -4.41 3.93
N LEU A 122 -16.27 -3.87 4.21
CA LEU A 122 -16.68 -3.51 5.57
C LEU A 122 -16.76 -4.74 6.47
N MET A 123 -17.31 -5.85 5.99
CA MET A 123 -17.39 -7.10 6.76
C MET A 123 -16.00 -7.63 7.14
N ASP A 124 -15.06 -7.66 6.21
CA ASP A 124 -13.69 -8.11 6.47
C ASP A 124 -12.98 -7.21 7.48
N VAL A 125 -13.09 -5.89 7.33
CA VAL A 125 -12.47 -4.93 8.26
C VAL A 125 -13.09 -5.00 9.65
N VAL A 126 -14.42 -5.11 9.73
CA VAL A 126 -15.14 -5.26 11.02
C VAL A 126 -14.76 -6.56 11.72
N ALA A 127 -14.69 -7.67 10.96
CA ALA A 127 -14.26 -8.96 11.51
C ALA A 127 -12.83 -8.88 12.07
N PHE A 128 -11.92 -8.25 11.32
CA PHE A 128 -10.55 -8.03 11.73
C PHE A 128 -10.45 -7.18 13.01
N LEU A 129 -11.13 -6.03 13.07
CA LEU A 129 -11.08 -5.12 14.23
C LEU A 129 -11.73 -5.75 15.48
N ARG A 130 -12.70 -6.64 15.32
CA ARG A 130 -13.27 -7.42 16.44
C ARG A 130 -12.32 -8.50 16.94
N GLU A 131 -11.57 -9.15 16.04
CA GLU A 131 -10.56 -10.15 16.40
C GLU A 131 -9.33 -9.50 17.06
N TYR A 132 -8.95 -8.29 16.58
CA TYR A 132 -7.77 -7.54 17.06
C TYR A 132 -8.17 -6.11 17.50
N PRO A 133 -8.79 -5.96 18.67
CA PRO A 133 -9.33 -4.67 19.11
C PRO A 133 -8.28 -3.63 19.50
N SER A 134 -7.01 -3.99 19.57
CA SER A 134 -5.88 -3.04 19.71
C SER A 134 -5.57 -2.25 18.44
N GLU A 135 -6.04 -2.75 17.31
CA GLU A 135 -5.71 -2.21 16.00
C GLU A 135 -6.65 -1.08 15.58
N THR A 136 -6.20 -0.29 14.61
CA THR A 136 -7.05 0.62 13.84
C THR A 136 -6.76 0.46 12.36
N VAL A 137 -7.72 0.74 11.50
CA VAL A 137 -7.57 0.70 10.04
C VAL A 137 -7.93 2.05 9.46
N LEU A 138 -7.05 2.61 8.64
CA LEU A 138 -7.30 3.82 7.85
C LEU A 138 -7.77 3.41 6.46
N MET A 139 -8.90 3.91 6.03
CA MET A 139 -9.47 3.59 4.73
C MET A 139 -9.70 4.86 3.92
N ARG A 140 -8.87 5.11 2.91
CA ARG A 140 -9.27 6.02 1.85
C ARG A 140 -10.48 5.41 1.14
N LEU A 141 -11.58 6.14 1.13
CA LEU A 141 -12.77 5.78 0.36
C LEU A 141 -12.92 6.77 -0.78
N LYS A 142 -12.59 6.31 -1.99
CA LYS A 142 -12.60 7.11 -3.20
C LYS A 142 -13.76 6.72 -4.11
N GLU A 143 -14.49 7.72 -4.58
CA GLU A 143 -15.47 7.53 -5.66
C GLU A 143 -14.76 7.40 -7.01
N GLU A 144 -15.17 6.42 -7.81
CA GLU A 144 -14.59 6.16 -9.13
C GLU A 144 -15.67 5.82 -10.16
N LEU A 145 -15.84 6.72 -11.16
CA LEU A 145 -16.74 6.52 -12.33
C LEU A 145 -18.21 6.18 -11.97
N SER A 146 -18.76 6.79 -10.93
CA SER A 146 -20.17 6.57 -10.54
C SER A 146 -21.16 7.08 -11.57
N ASP A 147 -22.27 6.38 -11.67
CA ASP A 147 -23.39 6.72 -12.56
C ASP A 147 -24.40 7.69 -11.92
N THR A 148 -24.31 7.90 -10.60
CA THR A 148 -25.24 8.70 -9.79
C THR A 148 -24.50 9.74 -8.96
N ARG A 149 -25.24 10.76 -8.46
CA ARG A 149 -24.69 11.85 -7.65
C ARG A 149 -24.79 11.62 -6.14
N ASP A 150 -25.50 10.59 -5.67
CA ASP A 150 -25.70 10.30 -4.23
C ASP A 150 -24.74 9.24 -3.72
N ILE A 151 -23.46 9.48 -3.86
CA ILE A 151 -22.41 8.60 -3.29
C ILE A 151 -22.47 8.63 -1.75
N TYR A 152 -22.66 9.79 -1.14
CA TYR A 152 -22.71 9.92 0.31
C TYR A 152 -23.83 9.09 0.94
N GLY A 153 -25.06 9.24 0.44
CA GLY A 153 -26.20 8.44 0.93
C GLY A 153 -26.00 6.94 0.72
N ALA A 154 -25.36 6.55 -0.38
CA ALA A 154 -25.02 5.15 -0.60
C ALA A 154 -24.00 4.63 0.43
N VAL A 155 -22.94 5.38 0.71
CA VAL A 155 -21.93 5.03 1.73
C VAL A 155 -22.56 4.89 3.11
N VAL A 156 -23.41 5.86 3.51
CA VAL A 156 -24.14 5.82 4.79
C VAL A 156 -25.03 4.58 4.90
N ARG A 157 -25.75 4.20 3.84
CA ARG A 157 -26.54 2.97 3.83
C ARG A 157 -25.67 1.72 4.06
N TYR A 158 -24.53 1.64 3.40
CA TYR A 158 -23.59 0.50 3.57
C TYR A 158 -23.03 0.44 4.99
N ILE A 159 -22.63 1.57 5.58
CA ILE A 159 -22.16 1.65 6.96
C ILE A 159 -23.25 1.14 7.94
N ASN A 160 -24.50 1.59 7.78
CA ASN A 160 -25.60 1.16 8.62
C ASN A 160 -25.86 -0.35 8.57
N VAL A 161 -25.63 -0.98 7.42
CA VAL A 161 -25.89 -2.41 7.23
C VAL A 161 -24.72 -3.28 7.66
N TYR A 162 -23.48 -2.88 7.35
CA TYR A 162 -22.32 -3.78 7.41
C TYR A 162 -21.30 -3.43 8.50
N ALA A 163 -21.28 -2.19 9.03
CA ALA A 163 -20.23 -1.77 9.96
C ALA A 163 -20.71 -1.38 11.36
N HIS A 164 -21.74 -0.58 11.51
CA HIS A 164 -22.14 0.16 12.70
C HIS A 164 -21.24 1.38 13.01
N TRP A 165 -21.88 2.46 13.47
CA TRP A 165 -21.22 3.76 13.67
C TRP A 165 -20.23 3.81 14.83
N ASP A 166 -20.40 2.97 15.84
CA ASP A 166 -19.51 2.83 16.99
C ASP A 166 -18.11 2.30 16.61
N LEU A 167 -18.01 1.58 15.50
CA LEU A 167 -16.75 1.09 14.94
C LEU A 167 -16.07 2.08 13.98
N LEU A 168 -16.67 3.26 13.75
CA LEU A 168 -16.11 4.27 12.87
C LEU A 168 -15.57 5.45 13.69
N TRP A 169 -14.41 5.95 13.28
CA TRP A 169 -13.96 7.29 13.59
C TRP A 169 -14.53 8.26 12.56
N HIS A 170 -15.53 9.03 12.93
CA HIS A 170 -16.25 9.94 12.03
C HIS A 170 -16.03 11.43 12.35
N SER A 171 -14.92 11.75 13.06
CA SER A 171 -14.44 13.10 13.26
C SER A 171 -13.46 13.52 12.16
N ARG A 172 -13.34 14.83 11.93
CA ARG A 172 -12.29 15.41 11.07
C ARG A 172 -10.92 15.41 11.71
N GLU A 173 -10.88 15.38 13.05
CA GLU A 173 -9.64 15.42 13.82
C GLU A 173 -8.89 14.09 13.73
N ILE A 174 -7.57 14.16 13.76
CA ILE A 174 -6.73 12.98 13.82
C ILE A 174 -6.78 12.45 15.26
N PRO A 175 -7.22 11.22 15.50
CA PRO A 175 -7.29 10.66 16.85
C PRO A 175 -5.91 10.31 17.41
N THR A 176 -5.85 10.16 18.72
CA THR A 176 -4.81 9.38 19.39
C THR A 176 -5.01 7.89 19.13
N MET A 177 -3.97 7.08 19.36
CA MET A 177 -4.07 5.62 19.25
C MET A 177 -5.13 5.04 20.19
N GLY A 178 -5.23 5.57 21.42
CA GLY A 178 -6.27 5.13 22.38
C GLY A 178 -7.69 5.38 21.89
N GLU A 179 -7.94 6.51 21.22
CA GLU A 179 -9.25 6.84 20.63
C GLU A 179 -9.54 6.01 19.36
N ALA A 180 -8.49 5.64 18.63
CA ALA A 180 -8.57 4.93 17.35
C ALA A 180 -8.72 3.42 17.49
N ARG A 181 -8.34 2.83 18.64
CA ARG A 181 -8.36 1.37 18.82
C ARG A 181 -9.74 0.77 18.54
N GLY A 182 -9.75 -0.31 17.79
CA GLY A 182 -10.95 -1.02 17.36
C GLY A 182 -11.79 -0.26 16.31
N LYS A 183 -11.29 0.86 15.76
CA LYS A 183 -12.07 1.68 14.84
C LYS A 183 -11.49 1.71 13.43
N LEU A 184 -12.41 1.87 12.48
CA LEU A 184 -12.14 2.22 11.09
C LEU A 184 -12.14 3.76 10.96
N ILE A 185 -11.01 4.34 10.54
CA ILE A 185 -10.86 5.75 10.25
C ILE A 185 -11.11 5.97 8.76
N VAL A 186 -12.17 6.69 8.41
CA VAL A 186 -12.46 7.00 7.01
C VAL A 186 -11.67 8.23 6.58
N LEU A 187 -10.86 8.07 5.54
CA LEU A 187 -10.23 9.16 4.79
C LEU A 187 -11.11 9.44 3.57
N GLN A 188 -11.96 10.46 3.70
CA GLN A 188 -13.03 10.75 2.75
C GLN A 188 -12.49 11.40 1.48
N ASP A 189 -12.58 10.70 0.34
CA ASP A 189 -12.20 11.15 -1.01
C ASP A 189 -13.39 11.05 -1.99
N PHE A 190 -14.54 11.51 -1.53
CA PHE A 190 -15.78 11.65 -2.29
C PHE A 190 -16.59 12.85 -1.81
N THR A 191 -17.56 13.30 -2.62
CA THR A 191 -18.40 14.46 -2.33
C THR A 191 -19.49 14.15 -1.30
N GLY A 192 -19.77 15.10 -0.42
CA GLY A 192 -20.84 14.99 0.59
C GLY A 192 -20.46 15.65 1.91
N PRO A 193 -21.37 15.61 2.90
CA PRO A 193 -21.09 16.01 4.28
C PRO A 193 -19.88 15.24 4.85
N ASP A 194 -19.30 15.76 5.94
CA ASP A 194 -18.15 15.12 6.55
C ASP A 194 -18.54 13.79 7.19
N LEU A 195 -17.77 12.76 6.84
CA LEU A 195 -17.91 11.42 7.37
C LEU A 195 -16.68 10.98 8.17
N GLY A 196 -15.57 11.65 7.97
CA GLY A 196 -14.29 11.37 8.60
C GLY A 196 -13.26 12.43 8.26
N ILE A 197 -12.00 12.07 8.24
CA ILE A 197 -10.90 12.96 7.89
C ILE A 197 -10.93 13.18 6.38
N ARG A 198 -10.84 14.42 5.93
CA ARG A 198 -10.77 14.74 4.50
C ARG A 198 -9.43 14.26 3.92
N TYR A 199 -9.49 13.43 2.88
CA TYR A 199 -8.29 12.87 2.24
C TYR A 199 -7.32 13.96 1.76
N ASN A 200 -7.83 15.05 1.22
CA ASN A 200 -7.02 16.18 0.74
C ASN A 200 -6.40 17.04 1.86
N SER A 201 -6.67 16.76 3.15
CA SER A 201 -5.98 17.39 4.28
C SER A 201 -4.64 16.73 4.60
N LEU A 202 -4.37 15.54 4.08
CA LEU A 202 -3.10 14.84 4.24
C LEU A 202 -1.99 15.53 3.41
N ASP A 203 -0.73 15.26 3.76
CA ASP A 203 0.42 15.50 2.88
C ASP A 203 0.63 14.29 2.00
N ILE A 204 0.45 14.44 0.70
CA ILE A 204 0.36 13.31 -0.22
C ILE A 204 1.37 13.46 -1.35
N ALA A 205 2.19 12.42 -1.56
CA ALA A 205 2.95 12.25 -2.78
C ALA A 205 2.42 11.05 -3.56
N ASP A 206 1.77 11.35 -4.70
CA ASP A 206 1.19 10.36 -5.60
C ASP A 206 1.59 10.65 -7.06
N ASP A 207 2.89 10.57 -7.35
CA ASP A 207 3.43 10.63 -8.71
C ASP A 207 3.25 9.28 -9.41
N TRP A 208 2.01 8.92 -9.71
CA TRP A 208 1.65 7.60 -10.21
C TRP A 208 2.03 7.35 -11.68
N LYS A 209 2.19 8.43 -12.48
CA LYS A 209 2.49 8.29 -13.90
C LYS A 209 3.97 7.98 -14.12
N VAL A 210 4.28 6.73 -14.46
CA VAL A 210 5.62 6.28 -14.83
C VAL A 210 5.59 5.86 -16.29
N SER A 211 6.26 6.61 -17.15
CA SER A 211 6.12 6.46 -18.62
C SER A 211 6.65 5.13 -19.14
N SER A 212 7.68 4.56 -18.50
CA SER A 212 8.27 3.26 -18.84
C SER A 212 9.09 2.69 -17.67
N LEU A 213 9.59 1.46 -17.84
CA LEU A 213 10.50 0.82 -16.87
C LEU A 213 11.99 1.15 -17.15
N GLN A 214 12.29 2.15 -17.99
CA GLN A 214 13.67 2.58 -18.21
C GLN A 214 14.28 3.12 -16.90
N PRO A 215 15.60 2.95 -16.69
CA PRO A 215 16.27 3.31 -15.43
C PRO A 215 16.00 4.75 -14.97
N GLU A 216 15.93 5.71 -15.92
CA GLU A 216 15.70 7.12 -15.63
C GLU A 216 14.31 7.39 -15.06
N GLU A 217 13.26 6.75 -15.63
CA GLU A 217 11.88 6.91 -15.19
C GLU A 217 11.66 6.23 -13.82
N VAL A 218 12.23 5.04 -13.64
CA VAL A 218 12.23 4.34 -12.33
C VAL A 218 13.00 5.17 -11.28
N ALA A 219 14.14 5.75 -11.64
CA ALA A 219 14.91 6.62 -10.75
C ALA A 219 14.16 7.92 -10.42
N LYS A 220 13.39 8.48 -11.35
CA LYS A 220 12.51 9.63 -11.10
C LYS A 220 11.42 9.29 -10.11
N LYS A 221 10.72 8.16 -10.32
CA LYS A 221 9.70 7.67 -9.35
C LYS A 221 10.31 7.45 -7.98
N TRP A 222 11.47 6.80 -7.91
CA TRP A 222 12.17 6.56 -6.64
C TRP A 222 12.53 7.87 -5.93
N ARG A 223 13.03 8.89 -6.63
CA ARG A 223 13.32 10.21 -6.04
C ARG A 223 12.07 10.84 -5.42
N SER A 224 10.93 10.79 -6.11
CA SER A 224 9.67 11.30 -5.55
C SER A 224 9.32 10.57 -4.24
N VAL A 225 9.38 9.23 -4.23
CA VAL A 225 9.10 8.41 -3.05
C VAL A 225 10.06 8.76 -1.90
N SER A 226 11.38 8.68 -2.13
CA SER A 226 12.38 8.90 -1.08
C SER A 226 12.35 10.34 -0.53
N THR A 227 12.17 11.34 -1.38
CA THR A 227 12.06 12.74 -0.94
C THR A 227 10.86 12.95 -0.02
N HIS A 228 9.71 12.34 -0.32
CA HIS A 228 8.55 12.49 0.53
C HIS A 228 8.63 11.69 1.83
N LEU A 229 9.26 10.52 1.81
CA LEU A 229 9.59 9.78 3.04
C LEU A 229 10.49 10.61 3.96
N GLU A 230 11.54 11.25 3.41
CA GLU A 230 12.39 12.18 4.18
C GLU A 230 11.59 13.36 4.74
N ALA A 231 10.72 13.97 3.93
CA ALA A 231 9.85 15.05 4.39
C ALA A 231 8.96 14.62 5.58
N ALA A 232 8.47 13.38 5.56
CA ALA A 232 7.67 12.84 6.66
C ALA A 232 8.47 12.74 7.97
N THR A 233 9.77 12.44 7.93
CA THR A 233 10.59 12.28 9.15
C THR A 233 10.74 13.58 9.95
N VAL A 234 10.72 14.73 9.29
CA VAL A 234 10.91 16.07 9.88
C VAL A 234 9.64 16.92 9.85
N GLY A 235 8.59 16.42 9.21
CA GLY A 235 7.35 17.15 8.98
C GLY A 235 6.50 17.34 10.24
N ASN A 236 5.46 18.17 10.10
CA ASN A 236 4.51 18.45 11.18
C ASN A 236 3.84 17.15 11.66
N LYS A 237 3.98 16.82 12.94
CA LYS A 237 3.39 15.63 13.56
C LYS A 237 1.86 15.66 13.63
N ASN A 238 1.26 16.84 13.56
CA ASN A 238 -0.21 17.00 13.51
C ASN A 238 -0.77 16.80 12.09
N ARG A 239 0.03 16.31 11.15
CA ARG A 239 -0.37 16.05 9.78
C ARG A 239 0.02 14.63 9.37
N MET A 240 -0.91 13.89 8.80
CA MET A 240 -0.61 12.59 8.22
C MET A 240 0.12 12.75 6.89
N PHE A 241 1.23 12.05 6.74
CA PHE A 241 1.97 11.93 5.48
C PHE A 241 1.59 10.63 4.80
N LEU A 242 1.34 10.67 3.49
CA LEU A 242 0.99 9.50 2.68
C LEU A 242 1.84 9.47 1.42
N THR A 243 2.74 8.50 1.35
CA THR A 243 3.63 8.27 0.22
C THR A 243 3.17 7.06 -0.58
N TYR A 244 2.84 7.27 -1.86
CA TYR A 244 2.58 6.18 -2.79
C TYR A 244 3.87 5.75 -3.49
N SER A 245 4.35 4.54 -3.20
CA SER A 245 5.44 3.92 -3.95
C SER A 245 4.94 3.30 -5.26
N SER A 246 3.63 3.11 -5.39
CA SER A 246 2.94 2.60 -6.58
C SER A 246 3.01 3.55 -7.77
N GLY A 247 2.77 3.00 -8.95
CA GLY A 247 2.65 3.77 -10.17
C GLY A 247 2.42 2.87 -11.38
N ALA A 248 1.94 3.47 -12.48
CA ALA A 248 1.64 2.69 -13.68
C ALA A 248 1.64 3.52 -14.97
N SER A 249 1.77 2.80 -16.08
CA SER A 249 1.39 3.18 -17.45
C SER A 249 1.22 1.92 -18.30
N ILE A 250 0.90 2.11 -19.58
CA ILE A 250 0.84 1.00 -20.55
C ILE A 250 2.20 0.28 -20.68
N LEU A 251 3.32 0.98 -20.49
CA LEU A 251 4.68 0.43 -20.59
C LEU A 251 5.33 0.15 -19.21
N ALA A 252 4.64 0.48 -18.14
CA ALA A 252 5.09 0.24 -16.76
C ALA A 252 3.90 -0.22 -15.92
N HIS A 253 3.55 -1.50 -16.03
CA HIS A 253 2.43 -2.09 -15.29
C HIS A 253 2.70 -2.08 -13.78
N PRO A 254 1.67 -2.02 -12.90
CA PRO A 254 1.85 -1.95 -11.45
C PRO A 254 2.78 -3.02 -10.89
N ASN A 255 2.55 -4.28 -11.27
CA ASN A 255 3.40 -5.41 -10.86
C ASN A 255 4.87 -5.24 -11.26
N ALA A 256 5.12 -4.87 -12.53
CA ALA A 256 6.48 -4.72 -13.04
C ALA A 256 7.22 -3.55 -12.38
N LEU A 257 6.52 -2.45 -12.09
CA LEU A 257 7.09 -1.31 -11.38
C LEU A 257 7.35 -1.65 -9.91
N ALA A 258 6.43 -2.35 -9.25
CA ALA A 258 6.58 -2.78 -7.86
C ALA A 258 7.83 -3.67 -7.66
N ARG A 259 8.14 -4.56 -8.61
CA ARG A 259 9.38 -5.37 -8.64
C ARG A 259 10.67 -4.50 -8.63
N LEU A 260 10.62 -3.27 -9.09
CA LEU A 260 11.76 -2.35 -9.17
C LEU A 260 11.81 -1.35 -8.02
N ILE A 261 10.65 -0.91 -7.52
CA ILE A 261 10.56 0.12 -6.48
C ILE A 261 10.57 -0.49 -5.07
N ASN A 262 9.83 -1.57 -4.83
CA ASN A 262 9.72 -2.14 -3.48
C ASN A 262 11.05 -2.68 -2.93
N PRO A 263 11.94 -3.35 -3.70
CA PRO A 263 13.27 -3.70 -3.21
C PRO A 263 14.11 -2.48 -2.82
N ARG A 264 14.04 -1.38 -3.59
CA ARG A 264 14.73 -0.12 -3.24
C ARG A 264 14.17 0.50 -1.97
N LEU A 265 12.85 0.44 -1.78
CA LEU A 265 12.19 0.90 -0.57
C LEU A 265 12.62 0.06 0.64
N TYR A 266 12.70 -1.26 0.48
CA TYR A 266 13.20 -2.16 1.52
C TYR A 266 14.64 -1.86 1.91
N GLU A 267 15.55 -1.75 0.92
CA GLU A 267 16.96 -1.39 1.14
C GLU A 267 17.11 -0.01 1.81
N TYR A 268 16.35 0.97 1.35
CA TYR A 268 16.34 2.31 1.91
C TYR A 268 15.94 2.31 3.38
N LEU A 269 14.84 1.66 3.73
CA LEU A 269 14.35 1.60 5.11
C LEU A 269 15.27 0.78 6.02
N THR A 270 15.82 -0.34 5.54
CA THR A 270 16.78 -1.15 6.33
C THR A 270 18.12 -0.47 6.50
N GLY A 271 18.45 0.55 5.73
CA GLY A 271 19.64 1.39 5.89
C GLY A 271 19.57 2.41 7.04
N TYR A 272 18.41 2.56 7.70
CA TYR A 272 18.27 3.45 8.86
C TYR A 272 18.59 2.70 10.15
N ASP A 273 19.57 3.21 10.91
CA ASP A 273 19.89 2.72 12.26
C ASP A 273 18.89 3.24 13.30
N ASP A 274 18.29 4.42 13.07
CA ASP A 274 17.35 5.06 13.97
C ASP A 274 15.89 4.63 13.67
N GLN A 275 15.41 3.66 14.43
CA GLN A 275 14.06 3.13 14.33
C GLN A 275 12.99 4.10 14.87
N SER A 276 13.35 5.22 15.49
CA SER A 276 12.41 6.25 15.95
C SER A 276 11.94 7.20 14.85
N LYS A 277 12.39 7.03 13.61
CA LYS A 277 11.99 7.83 12.46
C LYS A 277 10.54 7.55 12.06
N ARG A 278 9.79 8.63 11.84
CA ARG A 278 8.43 8.55 11.33
C ARG A 278 8.42 8.73 9.82
N PHE A 279 7.98 7.72 9.08
CA PHE A 279 7.82 7.78 7.62
C PHE A 279 6.36 8.00 7.17
N GLY A 280 5.41 8.06 8.12
CA GLY A 280 3.99 8.17 7.81
C GLY A 280 3.43 6.92 7.13
N ILE A 281 2.41 7.09 6.31
CA ILE A 281 1.75 6.00 5.60
C ILE A 281 2.50 5.71 4.30
N VAL A 282 2.84 4.45 4.04
CA VAL A 282 3.50 4.00 2.81
C VAL A 282 2.56 3.06 2.05
N ALA A 283 1.97 3.56 0.97
CA ALA A 283 1.02 2.80 0.14
C ALA A 283 1.75 2.17 -1.06
N MET A 284 1.66 0.84 -1.17
CA MET A 284 2.43 0.02 -2.09
C MET A 284 1.55 -0.82 -3.00
N ASP A 285 2.07 -1.21 -4.16
CA ASP A 285 1.58 -2.34 -4.95
C ASP A 285 2.42 -3.57 -4.60
N PHE A 286 1.81 -4.75 -4.54
CA PHE A 286 2.49 -6.05 -4.32
C PHE A 286 3.57 -6.01 -3.22
N PRO A 287 3.26 -5.58 -1.98
CA PRO A 287 4.25 -5.47 -0.92
C PRO A 287 4.79 -6.84 -0.50
N GLY A 288 6.10 -6.94 -0.28
CA GLY A 288 6.69 -8.12 0.35
C GLY A 288 6.48 -8.13 1.87
N ALA A 289 6.28 -9.30 2.45
CA ALA A 289 5.97 -9.43 3.89
C ALA A 289 7.07 -8.88 4.80
N LYS A 290 8.35 -8.97 4.40
CA LYS A 290 9.47 -8.37 5.15
C LYS A 290 9.50 -6.85 5.03
N LEU A 291 9.13 -6.29 3.89
CA LEU A 291 8.99 -4.83 3.75
C LEU A 291 7.88 -4.31 4.68
N VAL A 292 6.74 -5.00 4.73
CA VAL A 292 5.66 -4.69 5.68
C VAL A 292 6.18 -4.72 7.12
N GLN A 293 6.90 -5.77 7.50
CA GLN A 293 7.49 -5.91 8.83
C GLN A 293 8.53 -4.81 9.13
N THR A 294 9.36 -4.44 8.15
CA THR A 294 10.34 -3.35 8.30
C THR A 294 9.65 -2.01 8.55
N ILE A 295 8.58 -1.69 7.81
CA ILE A 295 7.80 -0.46 8.03
C ILE A 295 7.18 -0.44 9.42
N ILE A 296 6.63 -1.56 9.89
CA ILE A 296 6.09 -1.72 11.25
C ILE A 296 7.17 -1.46 12.30
N GLY A 297 8.40 -1.92 12.08
CA GLY A 297 9.53 -1.81 13.00
C GLY A 297 9.87 -0.39 13.43
N PHE A 298 9.52 0.64 12.64
CA PHE A 298 9.74 2.05 12.98
C PHE A 298 8.81 2.60 14.08
N ASN A 299 7.99 1.77 14.68
CA ASN A 299 7.08 2.17 15.77
C ASN A 299 7.55 1.67 17.16
N TYR A 300 8.76 1.07 17.27
CA TYR A 300 9.24 0.46 18.51
C TYR A 300 10.61 0.98 18.94
#